data_56c16e5b417b8bb8658150ccdae1bd95
#
_entry.id   56c16e5b417b8bb8658150ccdae1bd95
#
_cell.length_a   1.000
_cell.length_b   1.000
_cell.length_c   1.000
_cell.angle_alpha   90.00
_cell.angle_beta   90.00
_cell.angle_gamma   90.00
#
_symmetry.space_group_name_H-M   'P 1'
#
loop_
_entity.id
_entity.type
_entity.pdbx_description
1 polymer ?
#
loop_
_entity_poly.entity_id
_entity_poly.type
_entity_poly.pdbx_seq_one_letter_code
_entity_poly.pdbx_strand_id
1 'polypeptide(L)'
;MNSRYAFLLCLSLLVITAGNLNGLYAQNPGQDKDIFLIVRGDDIGSSHAANVACIQSYKEGIMKTVELMVPCGWFPEAVKLLNENPGLDVGVHITLTSEWENIKWRPLTKAPGLTDADGYFYPTIWRRKDSPPGTALKEAAWKIEEIEKEMRAQIELAKRKVPHVSHLTCHMGCSGWDPKVREVYLRLAKEYNLDISTSDYGIKGFGGLKGVTAKERIKSFIQNLEGLKPGTYLFVEHPGLDTLEMSAIGHKGYYNVAEDRDAVTEIFISPDVKRTINKLGIKLISYADLKKTEKK
;
A
#
# COMPACT_ATOMS: atom_id res chain seq x y z
N MET A 1 3.63 -60.40 -66.43
CA MET A 1 3.12 -59.05 -66.57
C MET A 1 2.10 -58.86 -65.47
N ASN A 2 2.36 -57.99 -64.52
CA ASN A 2 1.57 -57.28 -63.51
C ASN A 2 2.33 -57.17 -62.20
N SER A 3 2.91 -56.00 -62.04
CA SER A 3 3.58 -55.53 -60.83
C SER A 3 2.54 -55.05 -59.83
N ARG A 4 2.62 -55.52 -58.58
CA ARG A 4 1.86 -55.01 -57.44
C ARG A 4 2.83 -54.22 -56.57
N TYR A 5 2.65 -52.91 -56.49
CA TYR A 5 3.29 -52.04 -55.48
C TYR A 5 2.43 -52.02 -54.23
N ALA A 6 3.01 -52.48 -53.13
CA ALA A 6 2.48 -52.35 -51.77
C ALA A 6 2.89 -51.00 -51.18
N PHE A 7 1.94 -50.14 -50.79
CA PHE A 7 2.18 -48.91 -50.06
C PHE A 7 2.17 -49.24 -48.55
N LEU A 8 3.29 -49.10 -47.89
CA LEU A 8 3.39 -49.11 -46.43
C LEU A 8 3.03 -47.70 -45.91
N LEU A 9 1.94 -47.60 -45.17
CA LEU A 9 1.61 -46.41 -44.35
C LEU A 9 2.39 -46.52 -43.04
N CYS A 10 3.37 -45.63 -42.85
CA CYS A 10 3.97 -45.36 -41.51
C CYS A 10 3.08 -44.38 -40.74
N LEU A 11 2.34 -44.88 -39.74
CA LEU A 11 1.67 -44.03 -38.74
C LEU A 11 2.73 -43.56 -37.74
N SER A 12 3.18 -42.31 -37.82
CA SER A 12 3.96 -41.66 -36.78
C SER A 12 3.03 -41.12 -35.69
N LEU A 13 3.03 -41.77 -34.53
CA LEU A 13 2.38 -41.23 -33.30
C LEU A 13 3.15 -39.98 -32.85
N LEU A 14 2.49 -38.85 -32.95
CA LEU A 14 2.95 -37.60 -32.30
C LEU A 14 2.54 -37.67 -30.83
N VAL A 15 3.51 -37.95 -29.93
CA VAL A 15 3.33 -37.81 -28.49
C VAL A 15 3.47 -36.33 -28.17
N ILE A 16 2.33 -35.63 -27.94
CA ILE A 16 2.34 -34.28 -27.39
C ILE A 16 2.59 -34.40 -25.89
N THR A 17 3.83 -34.19 -25.47
CA THR A 17 4.15 -33.96 -24.07
C THR A 17 3.66 -32.57 -23.68
N ALA A 18 2.65 -32.52 -22.79
CA ALA A 18 2.23 -31.29 -22.13
C ALA A 18 3.40 -30.79 -21.26
N GLY A 19 4.22 -29.94 -21.84
CA GLY A 19 5.25 -29.20 -21.11
C GLY A 19 4.58 -28.18 -20.20
N ASN A 20 4.83 -28.29 -18.91
CA ASN A 20 4.53 -27.27 -17.92
C ASN A 20 5.19 -25.96 -18.34
N LEU A 21 4.39 -25.00 -18.81
CA LEU A 21 4.79 -23.61 -18.96
C LEU A 21 4.81 -22.95 -17.57
N ASN A 22 5.77 -23.37 -16.72
CA ASN A 22 6.23 -22.51 -15.66
C ASN A 22 6.98 -21.37 -16.32
N GLY A 23 6.39 -20.17 -16.28
CA GLY A 23 6.98 -18.97 -16.83
C GLY A 23 8.41 -18.80 -16.31
N LEU A 24 9.37 -18.99 -17.20
CA LEU A 24 10.75 -18.58 -17.04
C LEU A 24 10.77 -17.05 -17.02
N TYR A 25 10.61 -16.46 -15.85
CA TYR A 25 11.04 -15.08 -15.64
C TYR A 25 12.54 -15.06 -15.90
N ALA A 26 12.95 -14.40 -16.98
CA ALA A 26 14.35 -14.16 -17.27
C ALA A 26 14.97 -13.38 -16.11
N GLN A 27 15.64 -14.05 -15.19
CA GLN A 27 16.43 -13.43 -14.13
C GLN A 27 17.59 -12.69 -14.79
N ASN A 28 17.61 -11.36 -14.66
CA ASN A 28 18.77 -10.57 -15.05
C ASN A 28 19.97 -10.96 -14.15
N PRO A 29 21.14 -11.34 -14.71
CA PRO A 29 22.29 -11.84 -13.91
C PRO A 29 22.87 -10.84 -12.89
N GLY A 30 22.41 -9.58 -12.87
CA GLY A 30 22.80 -8.57 -11.89
C GLY A 30 21.86 -8.42 -10.71
N GLN A 31 20.62 -8.98 -10.77
CA GLN A 31 19.61 -8.83 -9.71
C GLN A 31 19.76 -9.82 -8.54
N ASP A 32 20.48 -10.91 -8.73
CA ASP A 32 20.62 -11.96 -7.70
C ASP A 32 21.42 -11.54 -6.44
N LYS A 33 22.05 -10.38 -6.46
CA LYS A 33 22.87 -9.87 -5.33
C LYS A 33 22.34 -8.59 -4.69
N ASP A 34 21.42 -7.89 -5.35
CA ASP A 34 20.95 -6.59 -4.91
C ASP A 34 19.82 -6.71 -3.88
N ILE A 35 19.81 -5.78 -2.93
CA ILE A 35 18.73 -5.59 -1.97
C ILE A 35 18.01 -4.30 -2.33
N PHE A 36 16.70 -4.41 -2.57
CA PHE A 36 15.82 -3.28 -2.80
C PHE A 36 14.86 -3.12 -1.63
N LEU A 37 14.63 -1.89 -1.21
CA LEU A 37 13.70 -1.57 -0.12
C LEU A 37 12.75 -0.47 -0.54
N ILE A 38 11.44 -0.76 -0.46
CA ILE A 38 10.36 0.20 -0.53
C ILE A 38 10.02 0.60 0.90
N VAL A 39 10.18 1.90 1.21
CA VAL A 39 9.72 2.49 2.46
C VAL A 39 8.47 3.31 2.16
N ARG A 40 7.33 2.84 2.65
CA ARG A 40 6.00 3.41 2.42
C ARG A 40 5.48 4.07 3.67
N GLY A 41 5.07 5.34 3.54
CA GLY A 41 4.35 6.08 4.56
C GLY A 41 2.86 6.09 4.28
N ASP A 42 2.03 5.56 5.18
CA ASP A 42 0.59 5.56 5.02
C ASP A 42 -0.05 6.81 5.65
N ASP A 43 -1.27 7.13 5.21
CA ASP A 43 -2.19 8.12 5.79
C ASP A 43 -1.88 9.60 5.52
N ILE A 44 -1.12 10.01 4.49
CA ILE A 44 -1.08 11.43 4.11
C ILE A 44 -2.48 11.90 3.72
N GLY A 45 -2.89 13.06 4.23
CA GLY A 45 -4.25 13.60 4.07
C GLY A 45 -5.12 13.43 5.32
N SER A 46 -4.74 12.57 6.26
CA SER A 46 -5.52 12.29 7.47
C SER A 46 -5.46 13.41 8.52
N SER A 47 -4.30 14.04 8.69
CA SER A 47 -4.04 15.14 9.63
C SER A 47 -2.93 16.05 9.10
N HIS A 48 -2.84 17.28 9.65
CA HIS A 48 -1.72 18.18 9.34
C HIS A 48 -0.39 17.56 9.76
N ALA A 49 -0.33 17.01 10.96
CA ALA A 49 0.87 16.38 11.49
C ALA A 49 1.35 15.20 10.63
N ALA A 50 0.44 14.38 10.09
CA ALA A 50 0.79 13.31 9.15
C ALA A 50 1.29 13.87 7.81
N ASN A 51 0.66 14.92 7.27
CA ASN A 51 1.09 15.56 6.05
C ASN A 51 2.54 16.06 6.14
N VAL A 52 2.85 16.81 7.20
CA VAL A 52 4.19 17.36 7.41
C VAL A 52 5.22 16.24 7.62
N ALA A 53 4.90 15.24 8.44
CA ALA A 53 5.78 14.11 8.72
C ALA A 53 6.11 13.29 7.46
N CYS A 54 5.12 13.02 6.60
CA CYS A 54 5.33 12.33 5.33
C CYS A 54 6.29 13.10 4.43
N ILE A 55 6.11 14.41 4.28
CA ILE A 55 7.00 15.23 3.46
C ILE A 55 8.40 15.33 4.05
N GLN A 56 8.53 15.44 5.36
CA GLN A 56 9.81 15.43 6.03
C GLN A 56 10.52 14.08 5.85
N SER A 57 9.82 12.98 6.03
CA SER A 57 10.33 11.61 5.82
C SER A 57 10.81 11.36 4.39
N TYR A 58 10.21 12.02 3.41
CA TYR A 58 10.68 12.02 2.02
C TYR A 58 11.92 12.88 1.81
N LYS A 59 11.86 14.16 2.23
CA LYS A 59 12.94 15.14 1.95
C LYS A 59 14.23 14.85 2.70
N GLU A 60 14.10 14.48 3.95
CA GLU A 60 15.23 14.32 4.88
C GLU A 60 15.57 12.84 5.14
N GLY A 61 14.68 11.94 4.77
CA GLY A 61 14.71 10.54 5.17
C GLY A 61 14.83 9.54 4.03
N ILE A 62 14.27 8.36 4.30
CA ILE A 62 14.38 7.17 3.46
C ILE A 62 13.08 6.82 2.72
N MET A 63 11.98 7.52 2.98
CA MET A 63 10.68 7.26 2.36
C MET A 63 10.70 7.62 0.88
N LYS A 64 10.12 6.77 0.02
CA LYS A 64 10.03 6.97 -1.43
C LYS A 64 8.62 6.88 -1.97
N THR A 65 7.68 6.37 -1.19
CA THR A 65 6.28 6.24 -1.58
C THR A 65 5.37 6.58 -0.41
N VAL A 66 4.19 7.14 -0.70
CA VAL A 66 3.21 7.58 0.30
C VAL A 66 1.79 7.29 -0.16
N GLU A 67 0.89 7.03 0.80
CA GLU A 67 -0.49 6.63 0.54
C GLU A 67 -1.48 7.74 0.91
N LEU A 68 -2.20 8.24 -0.09
CA LEU A 68 -3.08 9.42 0.01
C LEU A 68 -4.51 9.04 0.38
N MET A 69 -4.98 9.50 1.55
CA MET A 69 -6.36 9.37 2.01
C MET A 69 -7.23 10.51 1.48
N VAL A 70 -8.06 10.21 0.48
CA VAL A 70 -8.83 11.23 -0.26
C VAL A 70 -10.02 11.82 0.51
N PRO A 71 -10.81 11.05 1.31
CA PRO A 71 -11.98 11.58 1.98
C PRO A 71 -11.67 12.38 3.26
N CYS A 72 -10.41 12.53 3.62
CA CYS A 72 -10.00 13.18 4.87
C CYS A 72 -9.93 14.70 4.74
N GLY A 73 -10.12 15.41 5.85
CA GLY A 73 -10.21 16.88 5.87
C GLY A 73 -8.92 17.61 5.47
N TRP A 74 -7.76 16.99 5.67
CA TRP A 74 -6.45 17.53 5.31
C TRP A 74 -5.98 17.13 3.89
N PHE A 75 -6.83 16.49 3.11
CA PHE A 75 -6.57 16.16 1.70
C PHE A 75 -6.13 17.37 0.85
N PRO A 76 -6.75 18.57 0.95
CA PRO A 76 -6.32 19.71 0.14
C PRO A 76 -4.87 20.15 0.40
N GLU A 77 -4.42 20.09 1.66
CA GLU A 77 -3.02 20.37 2.01
C GLU A 77 -2.09 19.27 1.48
N ALA A 78 -2.48 18.00 1.65
CA ALA A 78 -1.72 16.88 1.09
C ALA A 78 -1.52 17.04 -0.42
N VAL A 79 -2.56 17.39 -1.16
CA VAL A 79 -2.49 17.67 -2.61
C VAL A 79 -1.46 18.75 -2.93
N LYS A 80 -1.48 19.88 -2.20
CA LYS A 80 -0.50 20.95 -2.38
C LYS A 80 0.92 20.43 -2.18
N LEU A 81 1.16 19.79 -1.05
CA LEU A 81 2.49 19.27 -0.68
C LEU A 81 3.00 18.21 -1.65
N LEU A 82 2.13 17.31 -2.13
CA LEU A 82 2.49 16.28 -3.11
C LEU A 82 2.85 16.89 -4.47
N ASN A 83 2.11 17.89 -4.94
CA ASN A 83 2.42 18.59 -6.18
C ASN A 83 3.71 19.43 -6.10
N GLU A 84 4.08 19.90 -4.91
CA GLU A 84 5.37 20.57 -4.66
C GLU A 84 6.54 19.54 -4.56
N ASN A 85 6.24 18.24 -4.47
CA ASN A 85 7.23 17.17 -4.35
C ASN A 85 6.98 16.04 -5.37
N PRO A 86 7.04 16.31 -6.69
CA PRO A 86 6.63 15.35 -7.74
C PRO A 86 7.54 14.12 -7.86
N GLY A 87 8.66 14.10 -7.16
CA GLY A 87 9.54 12.92 -7.06
C GLY A 87 9.14 11.91 -5.99
N LEU A 88 8.17 12.26 -5.12
CA LEU A 88 7.58 11.33 -4.17
C LEU A 88 6.49 10.53 -4.88
N ASP A 89 6.63 9.22 -4.90
CA ASP A 89 5.64 8.31 -5.48
C ASP A 89 4.37 8.27 -4.62
N VAL A 90 3.20 8.28 -5.24
CA VAL A 90 1.91 8.40 -4.55
C VAL A 90 0.99 7.26 -4.92
N GLY A 91 0.50 6.53 -3.90
CA GLY A 91 -0.63 5.62 -4.01
C GLY A 91 -1.95 6.29 -3.61
N VAL A 92 -3.06 5.83 -4.18
CA VAL A 92 -4.38 6.18 -3.67
C VAL A 92 -4.75 5.18 -2.58
N HIS A 93 -4.84 5.66 -1.34
CA HIS A 93 -5.19 4.86 -0.17
C HIS A 93 -6.71 4.78 -0.03
N ILE A 94 -7.33 3.82 -0.72
CA ILE A 94 -8.78 3.63 -0.68
C ILE A 94 -9.25 3.51 0.76
N THR A 95 -10.16 4.37 1.15
CA THR A 95 -10.61 4.55 2.53
C THR A 95 -12.12 4.31 2.62
N LEU A 96 -12.52 3.28 3.35
CA LEU A 96 -13.93 2.94 3.61
C LEU A 96 -14.26 2.86 5.11
N THR A 97 -13.32 3.31 5.95
CA THR A 97 -13.46 3.31 7.42
C THR A 97 -12.95 4.62 8.00
N SER A 98 -13.39 4.95 9.22
CA SER A 98 -12.98 6.16 9.96
C SER A 98 -12.85 5.82 11.44
N GLU A 99 -11.68 5.33 11.84
CA GLU A 99 -11.43 4.62 13.10
C GLU A 99 -11.28 5.51 14.33
N TRP A 100 -10.93 6.79 14.16
CA TRP A 100 -10.60 7.68 15.25
C TRP A 100 -11.87 8.19 15.98
N GLU A 101 -11.77 8.52 17.27
CA GLU A 101 -12.92 9.00 18.07
C GLU A 101 -13.18 10.51 17.84
N ASN A 102 -12.13 11.31 17.78
CA ASN A 102 -12.24 12.77 17.75
C ASN A 102 -12.14 13.39 16.35
N ILE A 103 -11.79 12.61 15.34
CA ILE A 103 -11.73 13.03 13.94
C ILE A 103 -12.40 11.99 13.08
N LYS A 104 -13.33 12.42 12.22
CA LYS A 104 -14.12 11.53 11.36
C LYS A 104 -14.18 12.08 9.95
N TRP A 105 -14.27 11.16 8.99
CA TRP A 105 -14.49 11.50 7.59
C TRP A 105 -15.66 10.74 7.00
N ARG A 106 -16.15 11.27 5.89
CA ARG A 106 -17.35 10.81 5.20
C ARG A 106 -17.03 10.36 3.79
N PRO A 107 -17.88 9.51 3.19
CA PRO A 107 -17.77 9.22 1.77
C PRO A 107 -17.81 10.49 0.90
N LEU A 108 -17.11 10.47 -0.22
CA LEU A 108 -17.23 11.50 -1.27
C LEU A 108 -18.56 11.40 -2.00
N THR A 109 -19.23 10.24 -1.92
CA THR A 109 -20.47 9.95 -2.63
C THR A 109 -21.62 9.73 -1.66
N LYS A 110 -22.86 9.75 -2.19
CA LYS A 110 -24.02 9.30 -1.41
C LYS A 110 -23.96 7.77 -1.31
N ALA A 111 -23.53 7.26 -0.15
CA ALA A 111 -23.33 5.84 0.15
C ALA A 111 -23.83 5.48 1.56
N PRO A 112 -25.17 5.50 1.79
CA PRO A 112 -25.73 5.28 3.12
C PRO A 112 -25.41 3.90 3.71
N GLY A 113 -25.15 2.88 2.89
CA GLY A 113 -24.74 1.57 3.34
C GLY A 113 -23.29 1.51 3.86
N LEU A 114 -22.49 2.56 3.64
CA LEU A 114 -21.10 2.65 4.11
C LEU A 114 -20.94 3.53 5.36
N THR A 115 -22.04 4.09 5.87
CA THR A 115 -21.99 5.08 6.96
C THR A 115 -22.84 4.70 8.16
N ASP A 116 -22.44 5.21 9.32
CA ASP A 116 -23.23 5.21 10.52
C ASP A 116 -24.40 6.21 10.44
N ALA A 117 -25.17 6.34 11.54
CA ALA A 117 -26.33 7.23 11.61
C ALA A 117 -25.97 8.73 11.45
N ASP A 118 -24.74 9.11 11.75
CA ASP A 118 -24.24 10.49 11.64
C ASP A 118 -23.63 10.78 10.26
N GLY A 119 -23.59 9.77 9.37
CA GLY A 119 -23.07 9.87 8.02
C GLY A 119 -21.55 9.78 7.94
N TYR A 120 -20.86 9.32 8.97
CA TYR A 120 -19.44 8.98 8.92
C TYR A 120 -19.22 7.54 8.49
N PHE A 121 -18.10 7.25 7.86
CA PHE A 121 -17.72 5.86 7.65
C PHE A 121 -17.69 5.09 8.98
N TYR A 122 -18.06 3.82 8.95
CA TYR A 122 -17.87 2.93 10.10
C TYR A 122 -16.42 2.92 10.56
N PRO A 123 -16.14 2.77 11.87
CA PRO A 123 -14.78 2.85 12.38
C PRO A 123 -13.87 1.71 11.90
N THR A 124 -14.43 0.53 11.59
CA THR A 124 -13.65 -0.65 11.19
C THR A 124 -14.43 -1.51 10.20
N ILE A 125 -13.72 -2.36 9.47
CA ILE A 125 -14.32 -3.39 8.60
C ILE A 125 -14.96 -4.50 9.45
N TRP A 126 -14.20 -5.03 10.41
CA TRP A 126 -14.67 -6.08 11.33
C TRP A 126 -14.92 -5.49 12.70
N ARG A 127 -15.99 -5.96 13.35
CA ARG A 127 -16.29 -5.54 14.71
C ARG A 127 -15.14 -5.88 15.66
N ARG A 128 -14.72 -4.90 16.45
CA ARG A 128 -13.78 -5.14 17.55
C ARG A 128 -14.49 -5.91 18.65
N LYS A 129 -13.73 -6.77 19.38
CA LYS A 129 -14.26 -7.66 20.42
C LYS A 129 -15.15 -6.92 21.45
N ASP A 130 -14.74 -5.70 21.82
CA ASP A 130 -15.40 -4.91 22.86
C ASP A 130 -16.33 -3.82 22.30
N SER A 131 -16.67 -3.87 21.02
CA SER A 131 -17.58 -2.93 20.38
C SER A 131 -19.00 -3.50 20.28
N PRO A 132 -20.05 -2.68 20.39
CA PRO A 132 -21.43 -3.13 20.19
C PRO A 132 -21.66 -3.72 18.80
N PRO A 133 -22.66 -4.60 18.62
CA PRO A 133 -23.12 -5.02 17.30
C PRO A 133 -23.53 -3.82 16.42
N GLY A 134 -23.34 -3.93 15.11
CA GLY A 134 -23.68 -2.88 14.15
C GLY A 134 -22.69 -1.72 14.07
N THR A 135 -21.51 -1.84 14.67
CA THR A 135 -20.48 -0.79 14.67
C THR A 135 -19.37 -1.02 13.62
N ALA A 136 -19.51 -2.02 12.77
CA ALA A 136 -18.51 -2.34 11.75
C ALA A 136 -19.14 -2.40 10.35
N LEU A 137 -18.40 -2.00 9.33
CA LEU A 137 -18.88 -1.97 7.95
C LEU A 137 -19.40 -3.33 7.47
N LYS A 138 -18.76 -4.44 7.86
CA LYS A 138 -19.19 -5.78 7.48
C LYS A 138 -20.57 -6.16 8.03
N GLU A 139 -21.01 -5.54 9.10
CA GLU A 139 -22.31 -5.76 9.74
C GLU A 139 -23.40 -4.82 9.18
N ALA A 140 -23.02 -3.82 8.37
CA ALA A 140 -23.92 -2.85 7.77
C ALA A 140 -24.66 -3.40 6.54
N ALA A 141 -25.71 -2.69 6.11
CA ALA A 141 -26.43 -2.99 4.88
C ALA A 141 -25.74 -2.43 3.62
N TRP A 142 -24.44 -2.65 3.52
CA TRP A 142 -23.62 -2.16 2.39
C TRP A 142 -24.05 -2.79 1.06
N LYS A 143 -23.84 -2.05 -0.02
CA LYS A 143 -24.08 -2.50 -1.39
C LYS A 143 -22.81 -2.38 -2.20
N ILE A 144 -22.57 -3.34 -3.09
CA ILE A 144 -21.35 -3.35 -3.91
C ILE A 144 -21.29 -2.14 -4.84
N GLU A 145 -22.44 -1.66 -5.30
CA GLU A 145 -22.53 -0.48 -6.16
C GLU A 145 -22.13 0.80 -5.43
N GLU A 146 -22.42 0.91 -4.12
CA GLU A 146 -21.99 2.04 -3.30
C GLU A 146 -20.47 1.99 -3.07
N ILE A 147 -19.92 0.80 -2.79
CA ILE A 147 -18.49 0.58 -2.63
C ILE A 147 -17.74 0.93 -3.92
N GLU A 148 -18.17 0.43 -5.06
CA GLU A 148 -17.55 0.74 -6.34
C GLU A 148 -17.59 2.23 -6.66
N LYS A 149 -18.77 2.85 -6.48
CA LYS A 149 -18.94 4.29 -6.72
C LYS A 149 -18.02 5.13 -5.83
N GLU A 150 -17.88 4.76 -4.58
CA GLU A 150 -17.01 5.46 -3.63
C GLU A 150 -15.54 5.28 -3.97
N MET A 151 -15.08 4.06 -4.21
CA MET A 151 -13.70 3.77 -4.64
C MET A 151 -13.35 4.55 -5.92
N ARG A 152 -14.24 4.54 -6.91
CA ARG A 152 -14.08 5.29 -8.16
C ARG A 152 -13.95 6.78 -7.93
N ALA A 153 -14.81 7.36 -7.09
CA ALA A 153 -14.78 8.79 -6.77
C ALA A 153 -13.44 9.19 -6.10
N GLN A 154 -12.93 8.36 -5.18
CA GLN A 154 -11.63 8.60 -4.55
C GLN A 154 -10.49 8.53 -5.58
N ILE A 155 -10.46 7.53 -6.44
CA ILE A 155 -9.45 7.38 -7.50
C ILE A 155 -9.48 8.59 -8.45
N GLU A 156 -10.64 8.95 -8.94
CA GLU A 156 -10.81 10.05 -9.91
C GLU A 156 -10.42 11.40 -9.31
N LEU A 157 -10.79 11.66 -8.04
CA LEU A 157 -10.39 12.87 -7.35
C LEU A 157 -8.88 12.94 -7.13
N ALA A 158 -8.27 11.83 -6.69
CA ALA A 158 -6.82 11.74 -6.52
C ALA A 158 -6.08 12.00 -7.84
N LYS A 159 -6.43 11.28 -8.93
CA LYS A 159 -5.82 11.44 -10.26
C LYS A 159 -5.96 12.85 -10.81
N ARG A 160 -7.12 13.49 -10.59
CA ARG A 160 -7.35 14.87 -11.05
C ARG A 160 -6.50 15.89 -10.28
N LYS A 161 -6.24 15.63 -8.98
CA LYS A 161 -5.52 16.57 -8.10
C LYS A 161 -4.03 16.30 -7.98
N VAL A 162 -3.62 15.04 -8.10
CA VAL A 162 -2.23 14.55 -8.03
C VAL A 162 -1.98 13.66 -9.24
N PRO A 163 -1.62 14.22 -10.41
CA PRO A 163 -1.55 13.48 -11.68
C PRO A 163 -0.53 12.33 -11.70
N HIS A 164 0.43 12.35 -10.79
CA HIS A 164 1.50 11.34 -10.71
C HIS A 164 1.21 10.16 -9.77
N VAL A 165 -0.07 9.95 -9.36
CA VAL A 165 -0.43 8.71 -8.64
C VAL A 165 -0.14 7.48 -9.51
N SER A 166 0.45 6.44 -8.90
CA SER A 166 0.99 5.28 -9.61
C SER A 166 0.33 3.95 -9.27
N HIS A 167 -0.29 3.83 -8.11
CA HIS A 167 -0.84 2.56 -7.60
C HIS A 167 -2.02 2.77 -6.65
N LEU A 168 -2.71 1.67 -6.32
CA LEU A 168 -3.74 1.61 -5.29
C LEU A 168 -3.26 0.83 -4.08
N THR A 169 -3.65 1.30 -2.91
CA THR A 169 -3.59 0.57 -1.65
C THR A 169 -4.90 0.71 -0.88
N CYS A 170 -4.99 0.11 0.28
CA CYS A 170 -6.22 0.09 1.07
C CYS A 170 -5.96 0.40 2.53
N HIS A 171 -6.64 1.42 3.03
CA HIS A 171 -6.71 1.72 4.45
C HIS A 171 -7.41 0.59 5.20
N MET A 172 -6.80 0.13 6.31
CA MET A 172 -7.36 -0.91 7.19
C MET A 172 -7.86 -2.18 6.48
N GLY A 173 -7.21 -2.55 5.37
CA GLY A 173 -7.54 -3.79 4.64
C GLY A 173 -8.89 -3.81 3.95
N CYS A 174 -9.42 -2.65 3.59
CA CYS A 174 -10.78 -2.48 3.04
C CYS A 174 -11.04 -3.16 1.68
N SER A 175 -10.04 -3.75 1.04
CA SER A 175 -10.22 -4.47 -0.24
C SER A 175 -10.34 -6.00 -0.09
N GLY A 176 -10.08 -6.55 1.09
CA GLY A 176 -9.89 -8.00 1.26
C GLY A 176 -10.95 -8.74 2.09
N TRP A 177 -11.96 -8.05 2.59
CA TRP A 177 -12.92 -8.61 3.53
C TRP A 177 -14.13 -9.33 2.90
N ASP A 178 -14.35 -9.10 1.59
CA ASP A 178 -15.39 -9.78 0.80
C ASP A 178 -14.88 -10.01 -0.63
N PRO A 179 -15.16 -11.18 -1.26
CA PRO A 179 -14.70 -11.48 -2.61
C PRO A 179 -15.18 -10.48 -3.68
N LYS A 180 -16.42 -9.98 -3.57
CA LYS A 180 -16.98 -9.00 -4.52
C LYS A 180 -16.28 -7.65 -4.39
N VAL A 181 -15.95 -7.24 -3.15
CA VAL A 181 -15.18 -6.02 -2.90
C VAL A 181 -13.77 -6.16 -3.46
N ARG A 182 -13.14 -7.32 -3.29
CA ARG A 182 -11.83 -7.62 -3.88
C ARG A 182 -11.85 -7.55 -5.39
N GLU A 183 -12.88 -8.11 -6.03
CA GLU A 183 -13.05 -8.06 -7.49
C GLU A 183 -13.17 -6.61 -7.99
N VAL A 184 -14.04 -5.80 -7.37
CA VAL A 184 -14.20 -4.38 -7.70
C VAL A 184 -12.87 -3.64 -7.56
N TYR A 185 -12.17 -3.82 -6.45
CA TYR A 185 -10.87 -3.18 -6.22
C TYR A 185 -9.86 -3.51 -7.32
N LEU A 186 -9.67 -4.79 -7.65
CA LEU A 186 -8.72 -5.22 -8.69
C LEU A 186 -9.11 -4.71 -10.08
N ARG A 187 -10.40 -4.72 -10.40
CA ARG A 187 -10.91 -4.19 -11.66
C ARG A 187 -10.67 -2.70 -11.80
N LEU A 188 -10.94 -1.91 -10.75
CA LEU A 188 -10.67 -0.47 -10.74
C LEU A 188 -9.17 -0.19 -10.82
N ALA A 189 -8.34 -0.93 -10.09
CA ALA A 189 -6.89 -0.79 -10.18
C ALA A 189 -6.40 -0.93 -11.63
N LYS A 190 -6.87 -1.95 -12.34
CA LYS A 190 -6.55 -2.19 -13.75
C LYS A 190 -7.14 -1.11 -14.68
N GLU A 191 -8.40 -0.75 -14.49
CA GLU A 191 -9.11 0.26 -15.30
C GLU A 191 -8.38 1.61 -15.28
N TYR A 192 -7.90 2.01 -14.11
CA TYR A 192 -7.17 3.27 -13.93
C TYR A 192 -5.66 3.17 -14.11
N ASN A 193 -5.12 1.99 -14.47
CA ASN A 193 -3.68 1.71 -14.61
C ASN A 193 -2.89 1.96 -13.30
N LEU A 194 -3.48 1.53 -12.18
CA LEU A 194 -2.94 1.64 -10.82
C LEU A 194 -2.72 0.26 -10.18
N ASP A 195 -2.50 -0.76 -10.99
CA ASP A 195 -2.52 -2.19 -10.67
C ASP A 195 -1.15 -2.77 -10.26
N ILE A 196 -0.25 -1.94 -9.71
CA ILE A 196 1.00 -2.45 -9.14
C ILE A 196 0.67 -3.25 -7.88
N SER A 197 0.81 -4.56 -7.96
CA SER A 197 0.60 -5.47 -6.83
C SER A 197 1.92 -5.97 -6.29
N THR A 198 2.12 -5.88 -4.97
CA THR A 198 3.33 -6.38 -4.32
C THR A 198 3.54 -7.89 -4.51
N SER A 199 2.45 -8.66 -4.65
CA SER A 199 2.51 -10.10 -4.92
C SER A 199 3.09 -10.42 -6.29
N ASP A 200 2.79 -9.60 -7.30
CA ASP A 200 3.23 -9.85 -8.67
C ASP A 200 4.73 -9.65 -8.86
N TYR A 201 5.33 -8.86 -7.98
CA TYR A 201 6.78 -8.59 -7.97
C TYR A 201 7.55 -9.42 -6.93
N GLY A 202 6.92 -10.38 -6.26
CA GLY A 202 7.56 -11.22 -5.24
C GLY A 202 8.14 -10.43 -4.05
N ILE A 203 7.51 -9.29 -3.71
CA ILE A 203 7.97 -8.40 -2.64
C ILE A 203 7.75 -9.06 -1.29
N LYS A 204 8.81 -9.09 -0.48
CA LYS A 204 8.83 -9.67 0.85
C LYS A 204 8.53 -8.61 1.91
N GLY A 205 7.93 -9.01 3.03
CA GLY A 205 7.81 -8.13 4.20
C GLY A 205 9.18 -7.86 4.83
N PHE A 206 9.43 -6.61 5.21
CA PHE A 206 10.65 -6.20 5.90
C PHE A 206 10.75 -6.77 7.33
N GLY A 207 9.62 -7.07 7.94
CA GLY A 207 9.49 -7.50 9.33
C GLY A 207 9.05 -6.37 10.27
N GLY A 208 8.46 -6.75 11.40
CA GLY A 208 8.03 -5.81 12.44
C GLY A 208 9.20 -5.25 13.25
N LEU A 209 8.98 -4.09 13.84
CA LEU A 209 9.95 -3.45 14.73
C LEU A 209 9.70 -3.87 16.18
N LYS A 210 10.78 -3.97 16.96
CA LYS A 210 10.76 -4.22 18.41
C LYS A 210 11.07 -2.92 19.15
N GLY A 211 10.49 -2.78 20.33
CA GLY A 211 10.69 -1.63 21.20
C GLY A 211 9.51 -0.67 21.19
N VAL A 212 9.49 0.22 22.19
CA VAL A 212 8.43 1.22 22.40
C VAL A 212 8.95 2.61 22.00
N THR A 213 10.19 2.91 22.38
CA THR A 213 10.82 4.21 22.09
C THR A 213 11.36 4.27 20.66
N ALA A 214 11.45 5.46 20.09
CA ALA A 214 12.08 5.69 18.78
C ALA A 214 13.49 5.11 18.71
N LYS A 215 14.29 5.29 19.76
CA LYS A 215 15.68 4.75 19.84
C LYS A 215 15.71 3.21 19.74
N GLU A 216 14.82 2.53 20.44
CA GLU A 216 14.72 1.07 20.37
C GLU A 216 14.26 0.60 18.98
N ARG A 217 13.28 1.28 18.41
CA ARG A 217 12.77 0.98 17.06
C ARG A 217 13.82 1.25 15.98
N ILE A 218 14.60 2.34 16.07
CA ILE A 218 15.75 2.61 15.19
C ILE A 218 16.76 1.46 15.25
N LYS A 219 17.11 1.00 16.46
CA LYS A 219 18.00 -0.15 16.64
C LYS A 219 17.43 -1.40 16.00
N SER A 220 16.15 -1.66 16.21
CA SER A 220 15.46 -2.82 15.61
C SER A 220 15.41 -2.74 14.08
N PHE A 221 15.16 -1.55 13.53
CA PHE A 221 15.17 -1.31 12.09
C PHE A 221 16.55 -1.61 11.48
N ILE A 222 17.62 -1.12 12.12
CA ILE A 222 19.00 -1.40 11.71
C ILE A 222 19.30 -2.90 11.74
N GLN A 223 18.91 -3.61 12.80
CA GLN A 223 19.05 -5.07 12.88
C GLN A 223 18.32 -5.81 11.75
N ASN A 224 17.12 -5.35 11.40
CA ASN A 224 16.38 -5.91 10.28
C ASN A 224 17.12 -5.64 8.95
N LEU A 225 17.66 -4.43 8.71
CA LEU A 225 18.46 -4.12 7.52
C LEU A 225 19.67 -5.04 7.38
N GLU A 226 20.41 -5.27 8.47
CA GLU A 226 21.59 -6.13 8.51
C GLU A 226 21.26 -7.61 8.25
N GLY A 227 20.03 -8.03 8.52
CA GLY A 227 19.54 -9.39 8.29
C GLY A 227 19.02 -9.66 6.87
N LEU A 228 18.86 -8.64 6.04
CA LEU A 228 18.27 -8.79 4.70
C LEU A 228 19.15 -9.65 3.79
N LYS A 229 18.51 -10.41 2.93
CA LYS A 229 19.14 -11.18 1.84
C LYS A 229 18.75 -10.53 0.52
N PRO A 230 19.43 -10.84 -0.59
CA PRO A 230 19.06 -10.36 -1.91
C PRO A 230 17.56 -10.50 -2.19
N GLY A 231 16.96 -9.45 -2.74
CA GLY A 231 15.53 -9.38 -3.04
C GLY A 231 14.92 -8.01 -2.79
N THR A 232 13.62 -7.90 -3.03
CA THR A 232 12.84 -6.68 -2.81
C THR A 232 11.98 -6.80 -1.55
N TYR A 233 12.02 -5.77 -0.71
CA TYR A 233 11.33 -5.72 0.57
C TYR A 233 10.42 -4.49 0.65
N LEU A 234 9.33 -4.63 1.41
CA LEU A 234 8.40 -3.55 1.72
C LEU A 234 8.34 -3.34 3.22
N PHE A 235 8.60 -2.12 3.65
CA PHE A 235 8.33 -1.62 5.00
C PHE A 235 7.21 -0.60 4.94
N VAL A 236 6.18 -0.78 5.74
CA VAL A 236 4.98 0.08 5.80
C VAL A 236 4.80 0.57 7.21
N GLU A 237 4.70 1.90 7.37
CA GLU A 237 4.40 2.54 8.64
C GLU A 237 3.69 3.89 8.41
N HIS A 238 3.27 4.51 9.52
CA HIS A 238 2.43 5.69 9.54
C HIS A 238 3.19 6.87 10.18
N PRO A 239 3.94 7.68 9.42
CA PRO A 239 4.63 8.83 10.00
C PRO A 239 3.64 9.91 10.46
N GLY A 240 3.97 10.56 11.57
CA GLY A 240 3.25 11.70 12.13
C GLY A 240 4.19 12.49 13.03
N LEU A 241 3.85 13.73 13.38
CA LEU A 241 4.60 14.51 14.36
C LEU A 241 3.86 14.51 15.68
N ASP A 242 4.59 14.49 16.81
CA ASP A 242 4.01 14.66 18.13
C ASP A 242 3.59 16.13 18.33
N THR A 243 2.34 16.41 17.98
CA THR A 243 1.71 17.73 18.06
C THR A 243 0.42 17.66 18.86
N LEU A 244 -0.08 18.81 19.32
CA LEU A 244 -1.40 18.89 20.00
C LEU A 244 -2.53 18.34 19.15
N GLU A 245 -2.49 18.51 17.81
CA GLU A 245 -3.47 17.93 16.90
C GLU A 245 -3.39 16.39 16.93
N MET A 246 -2.19 15.83 16.77
CA MET A 246 -2.01 14.39 16.74
C MET A 246 -2.31 13.73 18.10
N SER A 247 -2.02 14.41 19.21
CA SER A 247 -2.35 13.94 20.57
C SER A 247 -3.87 13.88 20.82
N ALA A 248 -4.68 14.62 20.05
CA ALA A 248 -6.13 14.53 20.09
C ALA A 248 -6.70 13.36 19.26
N ILE A 249 -5.87 12.68 18.47
CA ILE A 249 -6.25 11.54 17.62
C ILE A 249 -6.05 10.25 18.40
N GLY A 250 -7.06 9.39 18.40
CA GLY A 250 -6.98 8.11 19.09
C GLY A 250 -8.32 7.38 19.11
N HIS A 251 -8.27 6.18 19.61
CA HIS A 251 -9.45 5.38 19.91
C HIS A 251 -9.17 4.41 21.06
N LYS A 252 -10.21 3.80 21.61
CA LYS A 252 -10.08 2.79 22.67
C LYS A 252 -9.02 1.73 22.30
N GLY A 253 -7.98 1.65 23.12
CA GLY A 253 -6.85 0.74 22.93
C GLY A 253 -5.67 1.27 22.12
N TYR A 254 -5.76 2.53 21.61
CA TYR A 254 -4.66 3.19 20.91
C TYR A 254 -4.79 4.72 21.08
N TYR A 255 -4.33 5.24 22.21
CA TYR A 255 -4.35 6.69 22.52
C TYR A 255 -2.99 7.36 22.42
N ASN A 256 -1.90 6.58 22.33
CA ASN A 256 -0.54 7.10 22.18
C ASN A 256 -0.14 7.27 20.70
N VAL A 257 -1.09 7.69 19.86
CA VAL A 257 -0.91 7.82 18.40
C VAL A 257 0.19 8.83 18.06
N ALA A 258 0.25 9.96 18.77
CA ALA A 258 1.22 11.01 18.52
C ALA A 258 2.65 10.50 18.70
N GLU A 259 2.97 9.97 19.88
CA GLU A 259 4.28 9.42 20.21
C GLU A 259 4.68 8.25 19.28
N ASP A 260 3.71 7.37 18.97
CA ASP A 260 3.94 6.19 18.13
C ASP A 260 4.29 6.58 16.69
N ARG A 261 3.55 7.53 16.10
CA ARG A 261 3.76 8.02 14.73
C ARG A 261 5.00 8.92 14.62
N ASP A 262 5.30 9.69 15.66
CA ASP A 262 6.54 10.49 15.73
C ASP A 262 7.77 9.60 15.76
N ALA A 263 7.74 8.52 16.53
CA ALA A 263 8.80 7.51 16.52
C ALA A 263 9.05 6.90 15.13
N VAL A 264 7.99 6.73 14.31
CA VAL A 264 8.12 6.32 12.91
C VAL A 264 8.84 7.39 12.09
N THR A 265 8.47 8.66 12.26
CA THR A 265 9.11 9.78 11.58
C THR A 265 10.61 9.85 11.94
N GLU A 266 10.94 9.69 13.22
CA GLU A 266 12.34 9.64 13.68
C GLU A 266 13.13 8.48 13.03
N ILE A 267 12.53 7.30 12.85
CA ILE A 267 13.17 6.18 12.12
C ILE A 267 13.47 6.60 10.69
N PHE A 268 12.48 7.18 10.00
CA PHE A 268 12.61 7.49 8.59
C PHE A 268 13.67 8.56 8.31
N ILE A 269 13.81 9.55 9.19
CA ILE A 269 14.83 10.60 9.04
C ILE A 269 16.17 10.27 9.72
N SER A 270 16.29 9.14 10.45
CA SER A 270 17.46 8.77 11.25
C SER A 270 18.75 8.76 10.43
N PRO A 271 19.79 9.52 10.84
CA PRO A 271 21.10 9.45 10.20
C PRO A 271 21.75 8.06 10.29
N ASP A 272 21.48 7.31 11.38
CA ASP A 272 22.03 5.97 11.58
C ASP A 272 21.43 4.97 10.60
N VAL A 273 20.12 5.04 10.40
CA VAL A 273 19.40 4.23 9.40
C VAL A 273 19.92 4.53 7.99
N LYS A 274 20.05 5.81 7.62
CA LYS A 274 20.58 6.23 6.32
C LYS A 274 22.02 5.73 6.09
N ARG A 275 22.89 5.86 7.13
CA ARG A 275 24.25 5.33 7.03
C ARG A 275 24.28 3.82 6.83
N THR A 276 23.42 3.09 7.54
CA THR A 276 23.34 1.62 7.42
C THR A 276 22.87 1.19 6.03
N ILE A 277 21.83 1.83 5.48
CA ILE A 277 21.36 1.59 4.12
C ILE A 277 22.48 1.78 3.10
N ASN A 278 23.22 2.90 3.20
CA ASN A 278 24.33 3.21 2.31
C ASN A 278 25.48 2.19 2.47
N LYS A 279 25.84 1.84 3.70
CA LYS A 279 26.90 0.86 3.99
C LYS A 279 26.60 -0.52 3.42
N LEU A 280 25.33 -0.94 3.46
CA LEU A 280 24.89 -2.24 2.96
C LEU A 280 24.58 -2.23 1.45
N GLY A 281 24.65 -1.07 0.79
CA GLY A 281 24.35 -0.94 -0.63
C GLY A 281 22.87 -1.18 -0.97
N ILE A 282 21.97 -1.00 0.02
CA ILE A 282 20.52 -1.19 -0.17
C ILE A 282 19.98 -0.07 -1.04
N LYS A 283 19.23 -0.43 -2.08
CA LYS A 283 18.63 0.49 -3.04
C LYS A 283 17.20 0.85 -2.61
N LEU A 284 16.97 2.12 -2.27
CA LEU A 284 15.63 2.63 -2.00
C LEU A 284 14.89 2.84 -3.32
N ILE A 285 13.75 2.19 -3.47
CA ILE A 285 12.87 2.27 -4.64
C ILE A 285 11.43 2.60 -4.24
N SER A 286 10.62 2.99 -5.20
CA SER A 286 9.18 3.22 -5.06
C SER A 286 8.36 2.15 -5.78
N TYR A 287 7.02 2.18 -5.66
CA TYR A 287 6.13 1.34 -6.47
C TYR A 287 6.23 1.69 -7.95
N ALA A 288 6.36 2.96 -8.31
CA ALA A 288 6.52 3.39 -9.69
C ALA A 288 7.79 2.83 -10.35
N ASP A 289 8.84 2.57 -9.56
CA ASP A 289 10.09 1.99 -10.07
C ASP A 289 9.93 0.50 -10.46
N LEU A 290 8.99 -0.22 -9.85
CA LEU A 290 8.69 -1.61 -10.19
C LEU A 290 8.24 -1.76 -11.66
N LYS A 291 7.37 -0.86 -12.15
CA LYS A 291 6.92 -0.85 -13.56
C LYS A 291 8.04 -0.57 -14.56
N LYS A 292 9.11 0.11 -14.15
CA LYS A 292 10.24 0.43 -15.03
C LYS A 292 11.14 -0.79 -15.29
N THR A 293 11.12 -1.76 -14.38
CA THR A 293 11.93 -2.99 -14.50
C THR A 293 11.37 -4.00 -15.50
N GLU A 294 10.05 -3.94 -15.81
CA GLU A 294 9.41 -4.82 -16.80
C GLU A 294 9.65 -4.39 -18.26
N LYS A 295 10.06 -3.14 -18.50
CA LYS A 295 10.25 -2.59 -19.85
C LYS A 295 11.67 -2.73 -20.39
N LYS A 296 12.55 -3.39 -19.67
CA LYS A 296 13.93 -3.71 -20.07
C LYS A 296 14.09 -5.20 -20.26
#